data_f2bb36328e563428d72a6b0ea26787ce
#
_entry.id   f2bb36328e563428d72a6b0ea26787ce
#
_cell.length_a   1.000
_cell.length_b   1.000
_cell.length_c   1.000
_cell.angle_alpha   90.00
_cell.angle_beta   90.00
_cell.angle_gamma   90.00
#
_symmetry.space_group_name_H-M   'P 1'
#
loop_
_entity.id
_entity.type
_entity.pdbx_description
1 polymer ?
#
loop_
_entity_poly.entity_id
_entity_poly.type
_entity_poly.pdbx_seq_one_letter_code
_entity_poly.pdbx_strand_id
1 'polypeptide(L)'
;VSSGLNNRVDVSHYRLAVHLLIAFFILSLTFWDYLKLKNIDLSHRKLKFYLPLVFLILVFCQITVGAFVSGMDAGTIYNSWPLMGSSYFPDDNEFINIFTLTAFRDPSLVQFFHRNLAYVIFIYYLILVYKIYRNNLIRYFFPIKIIGLILFIQIILGIFTLLYGAQIYLASMHQITSIFLVSSSLYFLYLNSNSK
;
A
#
# COMPACT_ATOMS: atom_id res chain seq x y z
N VAL A 1 -31.29 9.13 0.36
CA VAL A 1 -30.27 8.71 1.33
C VAL A 1 -29.59 9.95 1.85
N SER A 2 -29.85 10.36 3.11
CA SER A 2 -29.10 11.47 3.70
C SER A 2 -27.67 11.01 3.92
N SER A 3 -26.72 11.64 3.22
CA SER A 3 -25.29 11.26 3.23
C SER A 3 -24.59 11.53 4.57
N GLY A 4 -25.27 12.05 5.59
CA GLY A 4 -24.66 12.50 6.84
C GLY A 4 -23.74 13.72 6.67
N LEU A 5 -23.76 14.35 5.49
CA LEU A 5 -22.94 15.51 5.13
C LEU A 5 -23.70 16.84 5.18
N ASN A 6 -24.86 16.89 5.87
CA ASN A 6 -25.72 18.09 5.89
C ASN A 6 -25.00 19.37 6.35
N ASN A 7 -23.86 19.26 7.06
CA ASN A 7 -23.11 20.40 7.59
C ASN A 7 -21.61 20.33 7.32
N ARG A 8 -21.14 19.41 6.46
CA ARG A 8 -19.71 19.25 6.13
C ARG A 8 -19.53 19.12 4.64
N VAL A 9 -18.57 19.85 4.10
CA VAL A 9 -18.19 19.79 2.68
C VAL A 9 -17.31 18.58 2.42
N ASP A 10 -16.49 18.16 3.42
CA ASP A 10 -15.50 17.10 3.28
C ASP A 10 -15.81 15.85 4.11
N VAL A 11 -15.49 14.67 3.56
CA VAL A 11 -15.58 13.39 4.24
C VAL A 11 -14.38 13.24 5.18
N SER A 12 -14.64 12.87 6.44
CA SER A 12 -13.56 12.56 7.39
C SER A 12 -12.59 11.50 6.80
N HIS A 13 -11.28 11.76 6.90
CA HIS A 13 -10.23 10.85 6.45
C HIS A 13 -10.35 9.43 7.03
N TYR A 14 -10.86 9.28 8.27
CA TYR A 14 -11.15 7.96 8.86
C TYR A 14 -12.25 7.22 8.11
N ARG A 15 -13.34 7.91 7.74
CA ARG A 15 -14.45 7.31 6.98
C ARG A 15 -13.99 6.93 5.57
N LEU A 16 -13.18 7.77 4.93
CA LEU A 16 -12.59 7.48 3.64
C LEU A 16 -11.72 6.21 3.70
N ALA A 17 -10.86 6.11 4.71
CA ALA A 17 -10.00 4.94 4.90
C ALA A 17 -10.81 3.66 5.14
N VAL A 18 -11.83 3.70 6.00
CA VAL A 18 -12.71 2.56 6.23
C VAL A 18 -13.44 2.14 4.96
N HIS A 19 -13.98 3.09 4.19
CA HIS A 19 -14.66 2.81 2.92
C HIS A 19 -13.72 2.12 1.93
N LEU A 20 -12.52 2.67 1.77
CA LEU A 20 -11.51 2.12 0.87
C LEU A 20 -11.04 0.72 1.31
N LEU A 21 -10.80 0.52 2.61
CA LEU A 21 -10.43 -0.79 3.15
C LEU A 21 -11.50 -1.84 2.92
N ILE A 22 -12.78 -1.50 3.12
CA ILE A 22 -13.89 -2.42 2.84
C ILE A 22 -13.91 -2.80 1.36
N ALA A 23 -13.74 -1.84 0.45
CA ALA A 23 -13.67 -2.10 -1.00
C ALA A 23 -12.52 -3.06 -1.36
N PHE A 24 -11.32 -2.83 -0.83
CA PHE A 24 -10.18 -3.72 -1.04
C PHE A 24 -10.36 -5.09 -0.37
N PHE A 25 -11.06 -5.17 0.76
CA PHE A 25 -11.38 -6.42 1.40
C PHE A 25 -12.37 -7.26 0.58
N ILE A 26 -13.43 -6.64 0.04
CA ILE A 26 -14.37 -7.29 -0.87
C ILE A 26 -13.66 -7.78 -2.12
N LEU A 27 -12.83 -6.93 -2.75
CA LEU A 27 -11.98 -7.32 -3.88
C LEU A 27 -11.11 -8.55 -3.53
N SER A 28 -10.52 -8.54 -2.34
CA SER A 28 -9.64 -9.63 -1.90
C SER A 28 -10.38 -10.94 -1.72
N LEU A 29 -11.57 -10.93 -1.13
CA LEU A 29 -12.40 -12.12 -0.96
C LEU A 29 -12.85 -12.67 -2.31
N THR A 30 -13.39 -11.82 -3.17
CA THR A 30 -13.87 -12.25 -4.51
C THR A 30 -12.73 -12.79 -5.37
N PHE A 31 -11.56 -12.16 -5.33
CA PHE A 31 -10.40 -12.64 -6.08
C PHE A 31 -9.85 -13.94 -5.50
N TRP A 32 -9.85 -14.10 -4.16
CA TRP A 32 -9.45 -15.35 -3.51
C TRP A 32 -10.36 -16.52 -3.89
N ASP A 33 -11.68 -16.31 -3.90
CA ASP A 33 -12.64 -17.34 -4.31
C ASP A 33 -12.52 -17.67 -5.81
N TYR A 34 -12.27 -16.67 -6.66
CA TYR A 34 -11.95 -16.91 -8.07
C TYR A 34 -10.70 -17.81 -8.22
N LEU A 35 -9.64 -17.58 -7.44
CA LEU A 35 -8.42 -18.40 -7.49
C LEU A 35 -8.67 -19.86 -7.06
N LYS A 36 -9.56 -20.09 -6.08
CA LYS A 36 -9.97 -21.45 -5.68
C LYS A 36 -10.65 -22.21 -6.83
N LEU A 37 -11.47 -21.55 -7.62
CA LEU A 37 -12.15 -22.14 -8.76
C LEU A 37 -11.19 -22.53 -9.90
N LYS A 38 -10.00 -21.93 -9.96
CA LYS A 38 -9.00 -22.21 -11.00
C LYS A 38 -8.22 -23.52 -10.80
N ASN A 39 -8.41 -24.24 -9.70
CA ASN A 39 -7.73 -25.50 -9.38
C ASN A 39 -6.22 -25.43 -9.62
N ILE A 40 -5.57 -24.37 -9.14
CA ILE A 40 -4.14 -24.16 -9.31
C ILE A 40 -3.40 -25.23 -8.49
N ASP A 41 -2.46 -25.93 -9.13
CA ASP A 41 -1.60 -26.89 -8.43
C ASP A 41 -0.74 -26.17 -7.38
N LEU A 42 -0.89 -26.56 -6.11
CA LEU A 42 -0.19 -26.00 -4.96
C LEU A 42 0.87 -26.94 -4.36
N SER A 43 1.15 -28.07 -5.02
CA SER A 43 2.05 -29.14 -4.56
C SER A 43 3.54 -28.81 -4.69
N HIS A 44 3.95 -27.58 -4.37
CA HIS A 44 5.33 -27.13 -4.55
C HIS A 44 6.03 -26.81 -3.23
N ARG A 45 7.36 -26.71 -3.31
CA ARG A 45 8.17 -26.16 -2.24
C ARG A 45 7.75 -24.72 -1.94
N LYS A 46 7.45 -24.40 -0.68
CA LYS A 46 6.83 -23.15 -0.24
C LYS A 46 7.77 -22.29 0.61
N LEU A 47 7.49 -21.02 0.61
CA LEU A 47 7.97 -20.08 1.63
C LEU A 47 7.24 -20.33 2.96
N LYS A 48 7.80 -19.84 4.06
CA LYS A 48 7.04 -19.75 5.32
C LYS A 48 5.80 -18.87 5.10
N PHE A 49 4.62 -19.35 5.48
CA PHE A 49 3.33 -18.74 5.19
C PHE A 49 3.24 -17.26 5.58
N TYR A 50 3.85 -16.90 6.70
CA TYR A 50 3.82 -15.51 7.18
C TYR A 50 4.55 -14.52 6.25
N LEU A 51 5.48 -14.96 5.40
CA LEU A 51 6.26 -14.04 4.55
C LEU A 51 5.38 -13.31 3.51
N PRO A 52 4.62 -14.00 2.63
CA PRO A 52 3.71 -13.30 1.73
C PRO A 52 2.53 -12.65 2.47
N LEU A 53 2.10 -13.19 3.63
CA LEU A 53 1.04 -12.59 4.44
C LEU A 53 1.46 -11.24 5.00
N VAL A 54 2.66 -11.12 5.58
CA VAL A 54 3.17 -9.85 6.10
C VAL A 54 3.31 -8.82 4.98
N PHE A 55 3.77 -9.23 3.79
CA PHE A 55 3.81 -8.32 2.64
C PHE A 55 2.42 -7.76 2.31
N LEU A 56 1.41 -8.62 2.24
CA LEU A 56 0.03 -8.20 1.99
C LEU A 56 -0.49 -7.26 3.09
N ILE A 57 -0.23 -7.55 4.36
CA ILE A 57 -0.61 -6.69 5.49
C ILE A 57 0.05 -5.30 5.35
N LEU A 58 1.34 -5.24 5.03
CA LEU A 58 2.04 -3.98 4.80
C LEU A 58 1.42 -3.17 3.66
N VAL A 59 1.00 -3.83 2.57
CA VAL A 59 0.29 -3.18 1.46
C VAL A 59 -1.05 -2.60 1.93
N PHE A 60 -1.83 -3.32 2.76
CA PHE A 60 -3.07 -2.80 3.32
C PHE A 60 -2.84 -1.62 4.28
N CYS A 61 -1.80 -1.68 5.11
CA CYS A 61 -1.39 -0.55 5.94
C CYS A 61 -1.05 0.69 5.09
N GLN A 62 -0.31 0.49 3.97
CA GLN A 62 0.04 1.56 3.04
C GLN A 62 -1.21 2.20 2.41
N ILE A 63 -2.21 1.39 2.03
CA ILE A 63 -3.49 1.88 1.50
C ILE A 63 -4.23 2.70 2.56
N THR A 64 -4.23 2.25 3.82
CA THR A 64 -4.88 2.96 4.94
C THR A 64 -4.26 4.34 5.15
N VAL A 65 -2.91 4.39 5.25
CA VAL A 65 -2.20 5.65 5.42
C VAL A 65 -2.35 6.54 4.17
N GLY A 66 -2.37 5.94 2.97
CA GLY A 66 -2.64 6.65 1.72
C GLY A 66 -4.05 7.29 1.68
N ALA A 67 -5.06 6.62 2.23
CA ALA A 67 -6.40 7.20 2.38
C ALA A 67 -6.41 8.37 3.36
N PHE A 68 -5.59 8.35 4.41
CA PHE A 68 -5.41 9.50 5.30
C PHE A 68 -4.73 10.66 4.57
N VAL A 69 -3.66 10.39 3.79
CA VAL A 69 -3.00 11.41 2.95
C VAL A 69 -4.01 12.10 2.04
N SER A 70 -4.86 11.33 1.35
CA SER A 70 -5.89 11.88 0.46
C SER A 70 -6.99 12.63 1.22
N GLY A 71 -7.50 12.06 2.31
CA GLY A 71 -8.62 12.66 3.06
C GLY A 71 -8.24 13.87 3.92
N MET A 72 -6.96 14.20 4.04
CA MET A 72 -6.42 15.35 4.75
C MET A 72 -5.72 16.34 3.81
N ASP A 73 -5.78 16.13 2.50
CA ASP A 73 -5.02 16.87 1.49
C ASP A 73 -3.50 16.94 1.79
N ALA A 74 -3.01 15.95 2.57
CA ALA A 74 -1.63 15.91 3.02
C ALA A 74 -0.61 15.81 1.87
N GLY A 75 -1.04 15.37 0.69
CA GLY A 75 -0.21 15.32 -0.52
C GLY A 75 0.23 16.69 -1.04
N THR A 76 -0.38 17.79 -0.53
CA THR A 76 -0.06 19.17 -0.93
C THR A 76 0.85 19.90 0.03
N ILE A 77 1.14 19.33 1.23
CA ILE A 77 1.92 20.02 2.28
C ILE A 77 3.41 20.12 1.90
N TYR A 78 4.02 18.99 1.55
CA TYR A 78 5.42 18.94 1.11
C TYR A 78 5.50 18.34 -0.29
N ASN A 79 5.73 19.18 -1.31
CA ASN A 79 5.85 18.76 -2.71
C ASN A 79 7.32 18.58 -3.14
N SER A 80 8.17 18.14 -2.22
CA SER A 80 9.57 17.81 -2.45
C SER A 80 9.85 16.34 -2.13
N TRP A 81 10.87 15.76 -2.79
CA TRP A 81 11.33 14.39 -2.57
C TRP A 81 12.84 14.31 -2.83
N PRO A 82 13.64 13.60 -2.01
CA PRO A 82 13.25 12.76 -0.87
C PRO A 82 12.98 13.54 0.42
N LEU A 83 13.35 14.82 0.49
CA LEU A 83 13.20 15.66 1.67
C LEU A 83 11.74 16.14 1.84
N MET A 84 11.40 16.58 3.05
CA MET A 84 10.14 17.23 3.41
C MET A 84 10.44 18.66 3.87
N GLY A 85 10.55 19.58 2.91
CA GLY A 85 11.11 20.91 3.15
C GLY A 85 12.63 20.90 3.16
N SER A 86 13.26 21.41 4.20
CA SER A 86 14.71 21.51 4.32
C SER A 86 15.36 20.22 4.85
N SER A 87 14.57 19.34 5.50
CA SER A 87 15.04 18.12 6.14
C SER A 87 14.28 16.86 5.68
N TYR A 88 14.73 15.68 6.13
CA TYR A 88 14.03 14.42 5.87
C TYR A 88 12.76 14.28 6.73
N PHE A 89 12.80 14.80 7.95
CA PHE A 89 11.64 14.89 8.85
C PHE A 89 10.88 16.20 8.58
N PRO A 90 9.53 16.24 8.72
CA PRO A 90 8.77 17.47 8.50
C PRO A 90 9.25 18.63 9.37
N ASP A 91 9.53 19.79 8.73
CA ASP A 91 10.09 20.98 9.42
C ASP A 91 9.09 21.62 10.39
N ASP A 92 7.80 21.33 10.26
CA ASP A 92 6.69 21.86 11.08
C ASP A 92 6.34 20.96 12.28
N ASN A 93 7.11 19.91 12.54
CA ASN A 93 6.85 18.94 13.59
C ASN A 93 8.09 18.60 14.42
N GLU A 94 7.87 18.18 15.67
CA GLU A 94 8.90 17.60 16.53
C GLU A 94 8.87 16.07 16.43
N PHE A 95 10.05 15.45 16.49
CA PHE A 95 10.18 13.99 16.33
C PHE A 95 9.39 13.21 17.38
N ILE A 96 9.21 13.75 18.59
CA ILE A 96 8.42 13.11 19.64
C ILE A 96 6.95 12.92 19.28
N ASN A 97 6.41 13.77 18.38
CA ASN A 97 5.01 13.74 17.97
C ASN A 97 4.64 12.46 17.23
N ILE A 98 5.60 11.76 16.59
CA ILE A 98 5.35 10.49 15.91
C ILE A 98 4.81 9.38 16.84
N PHE A 99 5.10 9.48 18.16
CA PHE A 99 4.67 8.50 19.15
C PHE A 99 3.31 8.82 19.78
N THR A 100 2.66 9.87 19.32
CA THR A 100 1.34 10.28 19.82
C THR A 100 0.21 9.77 18.93
N LEU A 101 -0.97 9.50 19.49
CA LEU A 101 -2.16 9.15 18.71
C LEU A 101 -2.64 10.30 17.83
N THR A 102 -2.26 11.54 18.18
CA THR A 102 -2.59 12.74 17.41
C THR A 102 -1.79 12.83 16.11
N ALA A 103 -0.69 12.07 15.96
CA ALA A 103 0.11 12.00 14.74
C ALA A 103 -0.73 11.65 13.49
N PHE A 104 -1.77 10.82 13.64
CA PHE A 104 -2.69 10.48 12.55
C PHE A 104 -3.74 11.57 12.24
N ARG A 105 -3.68 12.70 12.93
CA ARG A 105 -4.50 13.90 12.66
C ARG A 105 -3.66 15.05 12.10
N ASP A 106 -2.35 14.85 12.00
CA ASP A 106 -1.41 15.82 11.46
C ASP A 106 -1.06 15.44 10.00
N PRO A 107 -1.38 16.31 9.01
CA PRO A 107 -1.16 16.00 7.60
C PRO A 107 0.32 15.76 7.26
N SER A 108 1.25 16.51 7.86
CA SER A 108 2.69 16.40 7.62
C SER A 108 3.23 15.05 8.11
N LEU A 109 2.81 14.62 9.31
CA LEU A 109 3.20 13.33 9.89
C LEU A 109 2.57 12.17 9.13
N VAL A 110 1.31 12.29 8.69
CA VAL A 110 0.66 11.26 7.86
C VAL A 110 1.38 11.11 6.51
N GLN A 111 1.78 12.22 5.89
CA GLN A 111 2.58 12.18 4.66
C GLN A 111 3.95 11.50 4.93
N PHE A 112 4.61 11.81 6.05
CA PHE A 112 5.86 11.20 6.47
C PHE A 112 5.70 9.68 6.68
N PHE A 113 4.66 9.23 7.39
CA PHE A 113 4.38 7.80 7.58
C PHE A 113 4.15 7.08 6.26
N HIS A 114 3.38 7.68 5.34
CA HIS A 114 3.12 7.09 4.03
C HIS A 114 4.41 6.85 3.24
N ARG A 115 5.32 7.82 3.22
CA ARG A 115 6.63 7.70 2.54
C ARG A 115 7.50 6.63 3.18
N ASN A 116 7.63 6.64 4.50
CA ASN A 116 8.48 5.68 5.20
C ASN A 116 7.95 4.24 5.11
N LEU A 117 6.64 4.06 5.18
CA LEU A 117 6.03 2.73 5.00
C LEU A 117 6.27 2.19 3.59
N ALA A 118 6.29 3.06 2.56
CA ALA A 118 6.65 2.64 1.20
C ALA A 118 8.09 2.12 1.12
N TYR A 119 9.05 2.75 1.82
CA TYR A 119 10.43 2.24 1.90
C TYR A 119 10.49 0.89 2.63
N VAL A 120 9.75 0.72 3.71
CA VAL A 120 9.66 -0.56 4.44
C VAL A 120 9.11 -1.66 3.53
N ILE A 121 8.05 -1.38 2.76
CA ILE A 121 7.47 -2.33 1.80
C ILE A 121 8.49 -2.70 0.73
N PHE A 122 9.23 -1.74 0.18
CA PHE A 122 10.25 -1.99 -0.82
C PHE A 122 11.40 -2.86 -0.29
N ILE A 123 11.91 -2.56 0.90
CA ILE A 123 12.94 -3.38 1.57
C ILE A 123 12.41 -4.80 1.82
N TYR A 124 11.18 -4.94 2.30
CA TYR A 124 10.58 -6.25 2.54
C TYR A 124 10.39 -7.03 1.24
N TYR A 125 10.01 -6.37 0.15
CA TYR A 125 9.97 -6.98 -1.18
C TYR A 125 11.35 -7.53 -1.59
N LEU A 126 12.44 -6.77 -1.39
CA LEU A 126 13.81 -7.25 -1.68
C LEU A 126 14.18 -8.48 -0.85
N ILE A 127 13.75 -8.56 0.42
CA ILE A 127 13.94 -9.75 1.27
C ILE A 127 13.20 -10.95 0.68
N LEU A 128 11.96 -10.78 0.17
CA LEU A 128 11.21 -11.84 -0.49
C LEU A 128 11.93 -12.32 -1.76
N VAL A 129 12.38 -11.39 -2.61
CA VAL A 129 13.17 -11.71 -3.81
C VAL A 129 14.38 -12.53 -3.44
N TYR A 130 15.21 -12.06 -2.49
CA TYR A 130 16.39 -12.78 -2.03
C TYR A 130 16.07 -14.22 -1.57
N LYS A 131 15.02 -14.40 -0.75
CA LYS A 131 14.62 -15.72 -0.24
C LYS A 131 14.14 -16.66 -1.36
N ILE A 132 13.38 -16.12 -2.33
CA ILE A 132 12.87 -16.90 -3.48
C ILE A 132 14.01 -17.40 -4.35
N TYR A 133 14.93 -16.51 -4.73
CA TYR A 133 16.06 -16.88 -5.59
C TYR A 133 17.07 -17.77 -4.87
N ARG A 134 17.44 -17.47 -3.63
CA ARG A 134 18.36 -18.29 -2.84
C ARG A 134 17.87 -19.72 -2.64
N ASN A 135 16.57 -19.92 -2.48
CA ASN A 135 15.99 -21.27 -2.30
C ASN A 135 15.53 -21.91 -3.60
N ASN A 136 15.82 -21.30 -4.74
CA ASN A 136 15.45 -21.77 -6.10
C ASN A 136 13.96 -22.12 -6.21
N LEU A 137 13.09 -21.22 -5.72
CA LEU A 137 11.64 -21.40 -5.74
C LEU A 137 11.08 -20.92 -7.09
N ILE A 138 11.34 -21.66 -8.17
CA ILE A 138 11.10 -21.28 -9.57
C ILE A 138 9.65 -20.81 -9.80
N ARG A 139 8.66 -21.45 -9.17
CA ARG A 139 7.25 -21.10 -9.32
C ARG A 139 6.93 -19.64 -8.93
N TYR A 140 7.69 -19.07 -8.02
CA TYR A 140 7.49 -17.69 -7.56
C TYR A 140 8.26 -16.65 -8.37
N PHE A 141 9.11 -17.06 -9.32
CA PHE A 141 9.93 -16.12 -10.10
C PHE A 141 9.08 -15.16 -10.94
N PHE A 142 8.04 -15.67 -11.60
CA PHE A 142 7.16 -14.82 -12.37
C PHE A 142 6.27 -13.92 -11.48
N PRO A 143 5.54 -14.45 -10.49
CA PRO A 143 4.74 -13.62 -9.58
C PRO A 143 5.54 -12.52 -8.88
N ILE A 144 6.75 -12.82 -8.37
CA ILE A 144 7.54 -11.81 -7.67
C ILE A 144 8.06 -10.71 -8.62
N LYS A 145 8.34 -11.02 -9.88
CA LYS A 145 8.70 -10.02 -10.89
C LYS A 145 7.52 -9.09 -11.21
N ILE A 146 6.30 -9.63 -11.33
CA ILE A 146 5.09 -8.84 -11.54
C ILE A 146 4.85 -7.90 -10.36
N ILE A 147 4.96 -8.39 -9.12
CA ILE A 147 4.87 -7.54 -7.92
C ILE A 147 5.93 -6.43 -7.99
N GLY A 148 7.16 -6.75 -8.35
CA GLY A 148 8.25 -5.77 -8.47
C GLY A 148 7.98 -4.69 -9.50
N LEU A 149 7.46 -5.07 -10.68
CA LEU A 149 7.09 -4.12 -11.73
C LEU A 149 5.98 -3.17 -11.25
N ILE A 150 4.91 -3.73 -10.66
CA ILE A 150 3.79 -2.93 -10.16
C ILE A 150 4.24 -2.04 -9.00
N LEU A 151 5.04 -2.55 -8.06
CA LEU A 151 5.60 -1.78 -6.95
C LEU A 151 6.48 -0.63 -7.45
N PHE A 152 7.30 -0.86 -8.47
CA PHE A 152 8.10 0.19 -9.11
C PHE A 152 7.21 1.29 -9.71
N ILE A 153 6.17 0.90 -10.46
CA ILE A 153 5.19 1.85 -11.03
C ILE A 153 4.50 2.63 -9.91
N GLN A 154 4.11 1.97 -8.80
CA GLN A 154 3.51 2.61 -7.63
C GLN A 154 4.43 3.68 -7.02
N ILE A 155 5.71 3.38 -6.86
CA ILE A 155 6.69 4.33 -6.31
C ILE A 155 6.82 5.54 -7.22
N ILE A 156 6.98 5.33 -8.52
CA ILE A 156 7.12 6.41 -9.50
C ILE A 156 5.87 7.29 -9.54
N LEU A 157 4.68 6.67 -9.62
CA LEU A 157 3.41 7.41 -9.59
C LEU A 157 3.23 8.18 -8.26
N GLY A 158 3.61 7.59 -7.13
CA GLY A 158 3.55 8.25 -5.83
C GLY A 158 4.45 9.47 -5.76
N ILE A 159 5.70 9.37 -6.25
CA ILE A 159 6.64 10.50 -6.32
C ILE A 159 6.09 11.59 -7.23
N PHE A 160 5.59 11.25 -8.42
CA PHE A 160 5.02 12.25 -9.32
C PHE A 160 3.74 12.89 -8.76
N THR A 161 2.85 12.09 -8.16
CA THR A 161 1.67 12.64 -7.47
C THR A 161 2.07 13.69 -6.46
N LEU A 162 3.11 13.43 -5.69
CA LEU A 162 3.63 14.35 -4.70
C LEU A 162 4.23 15.62 -5.33
N LEU A 163 5.16 15.47 -6.28
CA LEU A 163 5.88 16.58 -6.92
C LEU A 163 4.95 17.53 -7.68
N TYR A 164 3.83 17.01 -8.21
CA TYR A 164 2.82 17.79 -8.94
C TYR A 164 1.63 18.21 -8.08
N GLY A 165 1.79 18.27 -6.73
CA GLY A 165 0.78 18.81 -5.83
C GLY A 165 -0.53 18.01 -5.81
N ALA A 166 -0.42 16.68 -5.76
CA ALA A 166 -1.55 15.75 -5.72
C ALA A 166 -2.54 15.91 -6.90
N GLN A 167 -2.03 16.19 -8.10
CA GLN A 167 -2.85 16.31 -9.30
C GLN A 167 -3.77 15.10 -9.46
N ILE A 168 -5.06 15.33 -9.74
CA ILE A 168 -6.11 14.31 -9.73
C ILE A 168 -5.84 13.11 -10.64
N TYR A 169 -5.29 13.32 -11.84
CA TYR A 169 -4.97 12.23 -12.77
C TYR A 169 -3.87 11.32 -12.22
N LEU A 170 -2.78 11.89 -11.69
CA LEU A 170 -1.67 11.14 -11.10
C LEU A 170 -2.12 10.39 -9.84
N ALA A 171 -2.87 11.05 -8.96
CA ALA A 171 -3.44 10.45 -7.76
C ALA A 171 -4.38 9.28 -8.10
N SER A 172 -5.25 9.44 -9.10
CA SER A 172 -6.14 8.38 -9.57
C SER A 172 -5.36 7.21 -10.17
N MET A 173 -4.35 7.45 -10.98
CA MET A 173 -3.49 6.38 -11.53
C MET A 173 -2.75 5.63 -10.43
N HIS A 174 -2.21 6.35 -9.44
CA HIS A 174 -1.56 5.75 -8.28
C HIS A 174 -2.55 4.86 -7.50
N GLN A 175 -3.78 5.32 -7.27
CA GLN A 175 -4.82 4.55 -6.59
C GLN A 175 -5.26 3.32 -7.41
N ILE A 176 -5.50 3.45 -8.73
CA ILE A 176 -5.90 2.34 -9.60
C ILE A 176 -4.80 1.28 -9.63
N THR A 177 -3.54 1.68 -9.73
CA THR A 177 -2.41 0.74 -9.77
C THR A 177 -2.29 -0.06 -8.46
N SER A 178 -2.77 0.47 -7.33
CA SER A 178 -2.81 -0.28 -6.06
C SER A 178 -3.70 -1.52 -6.10
N ILE A 179 -4.75 -1.53 -6.95
CA ILE A 179 -5.61 -2.71 -7.17
C ILE A 179 -4.78 -3.87 -7.74
N PHE A 180 -3.91 -3.58 -8.70
CA PHE A 180 -3.02 -4.59 -9.27
C PHE A 180 -1.97 -5.07 -8.28
N LEU A 181 -1.46 -4.19 -7.39
CA LEU A 181 -0.53 -4.57 -6.34
C LEU A 181 -1.18 -5.50 -5.32
N VAL A 182 -2.39 -5.20 -4.87
CA VAL A 182 -3.15 -6.07 -3.96
C VAL A 182 -3.47 -7.41 -4.63
N SER A 183 -3.96 -7.40 -5.87
CA SER A 183 -4.31 -8.62 -6.60
C SER A 183 -3.09 -9.53 -6.83
N SER A 184 -1.95 -8.96 -7.22
CA SER A 184 -0.70 -9.73 -7.40
C SER A 184 -0.14 -10.26 -6.07
N SER A 185 -0.28 -9.51 -4.99
CA SER A 185 0.12 -9.93 -3.64
C SER A 185 -0.77 -11.05 -3.12
N LEU A 186 -2.08 -10.99 -3.36
CA LEU A 186 -3.03 -12.06 -3.05
C LEU A 186 -2.74 -13.32 -3.85
N TYR A 187 -2.47 -13.19 -5.15
CA TYR A 187 -2.09 -14.33 -5.99
C TYR A 187 -0.82 -14.99 -5.46
N PHE A 188 0.18 -14.20 -5.08
CA PHE A 188 1.41 -14.70 -4.48
C PHE A 188 1.16 -15.41 -3.14
N LEU A 189 0.31 -14.86 -2.27
CA LEU A 189 -0.11 -15.49 -1.02
C LEU A 189 -0.88 -16.79 -1.30
N TYR A 190 -1.79 -16.79 -2.27
CA TYR A 190 -2.57 -17.97 -2.65
C TYR A 190 -1.67 -19.11 -3.13
N LEU A 191 -0.69 -18.85 -4.00
CA LEU A 191 0.29 -19.83 -4.43
C LEU A 191 1.10 -20.44 -3.27
N ASN A 192 1.23 -19.68 -2.18
CA ASN A 192 1.94 -20.12 -0.97
C ASN A 192 0.99 -20.70 0.10
N SER A 193 -0.31 -20.70 -0.12
CA SER A 193 -1.27 -21.30 0.79
C SER A 193 -1.16 -22.82 0.81
N ASN A 194 -1.70 -23.47 1.84
CA ASN A 194 -1.69 -24.91 1.89
C ASN A 194 -2.64 -25.50 0.85
N SER A 195 -2.13 -26.41 0.01
CA SER A 195 -2.98 -27.40 -0.62
C SER A 195 -3.54 -28.31 0.49
N LYS A 196 -4.75 -28.75 0.32
CA LYS A 196 -5.32 -29.83 1.12
C LYS A 196 -4.44 -31.09 1.01
#